data_4eb802cd32434ca6f21c0be6eabdd5e5
#
_entry.id   4eb802cd32434ca6f21c0be6eabdd5e5
#
_cell.length_a   1.000
_cell.length_b   1.000
_cell.length_c   1.000
_cell.angle_alpha   90.00
_cell.angle_beta   90.00
_cell.angle_gamma   90.00
#
_symmetry.space_group_name_H-M   'P 1'
#
loop_
_entity.id
_entity.type
_entity.pdbx_description
1 polymer ?
#
loop_
_entity_poly.entity_id
_entity_poly.type
_entity_poly.pdbx_seq_one_letter_code
_entity_poly.pdbx_strand_id
1 'polypeptide(L)'
;MSNNNDMQIVSNNTIVMTDAINNILSNIADNHLLVSNIETPKAYIKKKQGMDYVELGFLKGMADKHFPGWSWEIINSEALGSEAYVVHGRLKWFDAGIWRTGDMVAAHRIQKKKGSDKFVDVGNDVKAANTDTMKKAFNMYLNISDDVYRNQLDDLELSDDQYTEIIEVAVDISAKQGADIDELIKDGTINTTNYKGSLSKLKRIQNEKR
;
A
#
# COMPACT_ATOMS: atom_id res chain seq x y z
N MET A 1 -17.40 1.80 -60.23
CA MET A 1 -18.23 2.20 -59.08
C MET A 1 -18.09 1.13 -57.99
N SER A 2 -17.00 1.08 -57.32
CA SER A 2 -16.84 0.22 -56.13
C SER A 2 -15.89 0.94 -55.20
N ASN A 3 -16.35 1.52 -54.12
CA ASN A 3 -15.46 1.93 -52.99
C ASN A 3 -16.25 2.51 -51.79
N ASN A 4 -17.57 2.74 -51.89
CA ASN A 4 -18.29 3.26 -50.71
C ASN A 4 -18.69 2.21 -49.66
N ASN A 5 -18.92 0.96 -50.09
CA ASN A 5 -19.30 -0.11 -49.12
C ASN A 5 -18.14 -0.59 -48.27
N ASP A 6 -16.92 -0.67 -48.83
CA ASP A 6 -15.74 -1.13 -48.06
C ASP A 6 -15.32 -0.11 -47.01
N MET A 7 -15.43 1.19 -47.27
CA MET A 7 -15.16 2.24 -46.30
C MET A 7 -16.19 2.28 -45.17
N GLN A 8 -17.46 2.03 -45.44
CA GLN A 8 -18.50 1.95 -44.40
C GLN A 8 -18.31 0.71 -43.48
N ILE A 9 -17.93 -0.42 -44.04
CA ILE A 9 -17.66 -1.64 -43.26
C ILE A 9 -16.45 -1.46 -42.34
N VAL A 10 -15.38 -0.84 -42.82
CA VAL A 10 -14.19 -0.56 -42.00
C VAL A 10 -14.50 0.43 -40.88
N SER A 11 -15.27 1.50 -41.14
CA SER A 11 -15.64 2.48 -40.12
C SER A 11 -16.56 1.89 -39.05
N ASN A 12 -17.54 1.07 -39.45
CA ASN A 12 -18.44 0.40 -38.50
C ASN A 12 -17.69 -0.62 -37.62
N ASN A 13 -16.78 -1.41 -38.17
CA ASN A 13 -15.98 -2.35 -37.41
C ASN A 13 -15.05 -1.63 -36.44
N THR A 14 -14.47 -0.49 -36.81
CA THR A 14 -13.63 0.33 -35.93
C THR A 14 -14.43 0.91 -34.77
N ILE A 15 -15.65 1.40 -35.01
CA ILE A 15 -16.52 1.92 -33.94
C ILE A 15 -16.94 0.79 -32.99
N VAL A 16 -17.34 -0.37 -33.49
CA VAL A 16 -17.72 -1.52 -32.65
C VAL A 16 -16.56 -2.01 -31.80
N MET A 17 -15.34 -2.06 -32.35
CA MET A 17 -14.14 -2.42 -31.57
C MET A 17 -13.83 -1.39 -30.48
N THR A 18 -13.97 -0.10 -30.75
CA THR A 18 -13.74 0.97 -29.76
C THR A 18 -14.74 0.86 -28.61
N ASP A 19 -16.02 0.64 -28.91
CA ASP A 19 -17.06 0.48 -27.90
C ASP A 19 -16.82 -0.77 -27.02
N ALA A 20 -16.42 -1.88 -27.64
CA ALA A 20 -16.07 -3.10 -26.90
C ALA A 20 -14.88 -2.89 -25.94
N ILE A 21 -13.84 -2.19 -26.37
CA ILE A 21 -12.68 -1.85 -25.54
C ILE A 21 -13.10 -0.93 -24.39
N ASN A 22 -13.88 0.11 -24.66
CA ASN A 22 -14.37 1.04 -23.64
C ASN A 22 -15.22 0.30 -22.61
N ASN A 23 -16.07 -0.63 -23.00
CA ASN A 23 -16.85 -1.46 -22.08
C ASN A 23 -15.96 -2.34 -21.19
N ILE A 24 -14.91 -2.94 -21.74
CA ILE A 24 -13.94 -3.71 -20.94
C ILE A 24 -13.25 -2.82 -19.92
N LEU A 25 -12.77 -1.65 -20.33
CA LEU A 25 -12.08 -0.71 -19.41
C LEU A 25 -13.03 -0.20 -18.32
N SER A 26 -14.28 0.10 -18.65
CA SER A 26 -15.30 0.47 -17.66
C SER A 26 -15.55 -0.65 -16.66
N ASN A 27 -15.75 -1.88 -17.13
CA ASN A 27 -15.97 -3.03 -16.24
C ASN A 27 -14.78 -3.29 -15.30
N ILE A 28 -13.55 -3.10 -15.80
CA ILE A 28 -12.34 -3.17 -14.95
C ILE A 28 -12.39 -2.10 -13.87
N ALA A 29 -12.65 -0.85 -14.25
CA ALA A 29 -12.72 0.27 -13.31
C ALA A 29 -13.81 0.05 -12.25
N ASP A 30 -14.99 -0.40 -12.67
CA ASP A 30 -16.13 -0.66 -11.78
C ASP A 30 -15.83 -1.79 -10.79
N ASN A 31 -15.21 -2.90 -11.24
CA ASN A 31 -14.82 -4.00 -10.37
C ASN A 31 -13.76 -3.57 -9.35
N HIS A 32 -12.74 -2.83 -9.76
CA HIS A 32 -11.72 -2.32 -8.86
C HIS A 32 -12.27 -1.31 -7.85
N LEU A 33 -13.19 -0.44 -8.28
CA LEU A 33 -13.87 0.50 -7.39
C LEU A 33 -14.75 -0.24 -6.38
N LEU A 34 -15.49 -1.27 -6.81
CA LEU A 34 -16.27 -2.11 -5.93
C LEU A 34 -15.39 -2.77 -4.87
N VAL A 35 -14.27 -3.37 -5.26
CA VAL A 35 -13.35 -4.05 -4.35
C VAL A 35 -12.69 -3.07 -3.36
N SER A 36 -12.29 -1.88 -3.83
CA SER A 36 -11.66 -0.86 -2.98
C SER A 36 -12.59 -0.30 -1.90
N ASN A 37 -13.92 -0.38 -2.12
CA ASN A 37 -14.94 0.07 -1.16
C ASN A 37 -15.42 -1.03 -0.21
N ILE A 38 -14.89 -2.25 -0.30
CA ILE A 38 -15.23 -3.33 0.64
C ILE A 38 -14.48 -3.11 1.95
N GLU A 39 -15.22 -2.93 3.03
CA GLU A 39 -14.63 -2.81 4.37
C GLU A 39 -14.00 -4.12 4.83
N THR A 40 -12.75 -4.05 5.28
CA THR A 40 -12.03 -5.20 5.83
C THR A 40 -12.51 -5.49 7.24
N PRO A 41 -13.08 -6.69 7.53
CA PRO A 41 -13.57 -7.00 8.87
C PRO A 41 -12.45 -6.94 9.91
N LYS A 42 -12.70 -6.28 11.04
CA LYS A 42 -11.73 -6.07 12.13
C LYS A 42 -11.04 -7.35 12.63
N ALA A 43 -11.72 -8.49 12.52
CA ALA A 43 -11.15 -9.79 12.90
C ALA A 43 -9.90 -10.17 12.09
N TYR A 44 -9.76 -9.69 10.86
CA TYR A 44 -8.63 -9.95 9.96
C TYR A 44 -7.56 -8.86 9.99
N ILE A 45 -7.80 -7.77 10.71
CA ILE A 45 -6.83 -6.69 10.90
C ILE A 45 -6.03 -6.97 12.16
N LYS A 46 -4.71 -7.05 12.04
CA LYS A 46 -3.77 -7.27 13.15
C LYS A 46 -2.80 -6.10 13.26
N LYS A 47 -2.40 -5.77 14.47
CA LYS A 47 -1.37 -4.76 14.72
C LYS A 47 0.01 -5.39 14.88
N LYS A 48 0.99 -4.88 14.13
CA LYS A 48 2.40 -5.25 14.26
C LYS A 48 3.24 -3.98 14.25
N GLN A 49 3.96 -3.72 15.34
CA GLN A 49 4.81 -2.53 15.49
C GLN A 49 4.05 -1.19 15.29
N GLY A 50 2.79 -1.14 15.70
CA GLY A 50 1.94 0.04 15.58
C GLY A 50 1.20 0.19 14.25
N MET A 51 1.55 -0.58 13.24
CA MET A 51 0.89 -0.57 11.93
C MET A 51 -0.15 -1.69 11.82
N ASP A 52 -1.25 -1.39 11.17
CA ASP A 52 -2.26 -2.39 10.83
C ASP A 52 -1.82 -3.21 9.61
N TYR A 53 -2.08 -4.50 9.64
CA TYR A 53 -1.88 -5.38 8.51
C TYR A 53 -3.04 -6.39 8.41
N VAL A 54 -3.35 -6.80 7.19
CA VAL A 54 -4.41 -7.74 6.92
C VAL A 54 -3.88 -9.16 6.78
N GLU A 55 -4.61 -10.14 7.30
CA GLU A 55 -4.24 -11.54 7.18
C GLU A 55 -4.30 -12.02 5.73
N LEU A 56 -3.28 -12.77 5.27
CA LEU A 56 -3.21 -13.27 3.89
C LEU A 56 -4.43 -14.14 3.52
N GLY A 57 -4.98 -14.90 4.47
CA GLY A 57 -6.16 -15.73 4.24
C GLY A 57 -7.38 -14.93 3.78
N PHE A 58 -7.61 -13.76 4.37
CA PHE A 58 -8.66 -12.85 3.94
C PHE A 58 -8.41 -12.31 2.53
N LEU A 59 -7.20 -11.79 2.28
CA LEU A 59 -6.83 -11.25 0.96
C LEU A 59 -7.00 -12.29 -0.16
N LYS A 60 -6.58 -13.54 0.08
CA LYS A 60 -6.80 -14.66 -0.85
C LYS A 60 -8.28 -14.92 -1.09
N GLY A 61 -9.09 -14.98 -0.04
CA GLY A 61 -10.54 -15.18 -0.17
C GLY A 61 -11.21 -14.08 -1.00
N MET A 62 -10.76 -12.83 -0.85
CA MET A 62 -11.23 -11.71 -1.65
C MET A 62 -10.77 -11.84 -3.12
N ALA A 63 -9.51 -12.24 -3.35
CA ALA A 63 -9.01 -12.48 -4.70
C ALA A 63 -9.76 -13.65 -5.38
N ASP A 64 -10.03 -14.74 -4.67
CA ASP A 64 -10.82 -15.88 -5.18
C ASP A 64 -12.24 -15.46 -5.58
N LYS A 65 -12.84 -14.54 -4.81
CA LYS A 65 -14.21 -14.06 -5.05
C LYS A 65 -14.33 -13.09 -6.21
N HIS A 66 -13.42 -12.12 -6.32
CA HIS A 66 -13.54 -10.98 -7.24
C HIS A 66 -12.66 -11.09 -8.49
N PHE A 67 -11.60 -11.89 -8.43
CA PHE A 67 -10.64 -12.11 -9.52
C PHE A 67 -10.35 -13.60 -9.69
N PRO A 68 -11.39 -14.45 -9.90
CA PRO A 68 -11.22 -15.90 -10.00
C PRO A 68 -10.19 -16.27 -11.08
N GLY A 69 -9.38 -17.27 -10.80
CA GLY A 69 -8.31 -17.70 -11.70
C GLY A 69 -6.98 -16.96 -11.51
N TRP A 70 -6.86 -16.10 -10.50
CA TRP A 70 -5.57 -15.50 -10.15
C TRP A 70 -4.51 -16.57 -9.85
N SER A 71 -3.26 -16.25 -10.12
CA SER A 71 -2.11 -17.08 -9.77
C SER A 71 -0.92 -16.25 -9.33
N TRP A 72 -0.09 -16.84 -8.47
CA TRP A 72 1.13 -16.23 -7.97
C TRP A 72 2.34 -17.04 -8.36
N GLU A 73 3.35 -16.40 -8.91
CA GLU A 73 4.61 -17.01 -9.34
C GLU A 73 5.77 -16.28 -8.63
N ILE A 74 6.68 -17.02 -8.03
CA ILE A 74 7.94 -16.48 -7.50
C ILE A 74 8.92 -16.42 -8.66
N ILE A 75 9.28 -15.22 -9.08
CA ILE A 75 10.25 -14.97 -10.16
C ILE A 75 11.68 -15.14 -9.63
N ASN A 76 11.95 -14.53 -8.46
CA ASN A 76 13.24 -14.62 -7.79
C ASN A 76 13.06 -14.55 -6.27
N SER A 77 13.97 -15.20 -5.55
CA SER A 77 14.08 -15.09 -4.10
C SER A 77 15.56 -15.17 -3.73
N GLU A 78 16.06 -14.12 -3.08
CA GLU A 78 17.47 -14.02 -2.74
C GLU A 78 17.69 -13.39 -1.37
N ALA A 79 18.83 -13.68 -0.77
CA ALA A 79 19.25 -13.03 0.46
C ALA A 79 20.00 -11.74 0.15
N LEU A 80 19.60 -10.63 0.78
CA LEU A 80 20.33 -9.38 0.78
C LEU A 80 21.31 -9.39 1.96
N GLY A 81 22.48 -9.92 1.71
CA GLY A 81 23.48 -10.16 2.74
C GLY A 81 22.94 -11.06 3.86
N SER A 82 23.22 -10.70 5.11
CA SER A 82 22.67 -11.36 6.31
C SER A 82 21.48 -10.61 6.93
N GLU A 83 20.90 -9.63 6.22
CA GLU A 83 19.94 -8.70 6.78
C GLU A 83 18.50 -9.03 6.42
N ALA A 84 18.23 -9.42 5.17
CA ALA A 84 16.88 -9.65 4.69
C ALA A 84 16.83 -10.72 3.59
N TYR A 85 15.64 -11.35 3.45
CA TYR A 85 15.25 -12.03 2.22
C TYR A 85 14.38 -11.11 1.39
N VAL A 86 14.70 -11.04 0.09
CA VAL A 86 13.92 -10.32 -0.91
C VAL A 86 13.21 -11.34 -1.79
N VAL A 87 11.93 -11.14 -2.01
CA VAL A 87 11.14 -11.94 -2.95
C VAL A 87 10.60 -11.01 -4.03
N HIS A 88 10.87 -11.38 -5.28
CA HIS A 88 10.23 -10.84 -6.47
C HIS A 88 9.19 -11.85 -6.94
N GLY A 89 7.93 -11.47 -6.95
CA GLY A 89 6.84 -12.31 -7.39
C GLY A 89 5.96 -11.62 -8.41
N ARG A 90 5.22 -12.41 -9.17
CA ARG A 90 4.28 -11.97 -10.21
C ARG A 90 2.88 -12.45 -9.90
N LEU A 91 1.96 -11.52 -9.79
CA LEU A 91 0.54 -11.78 -9.76
C LEU A 91 0.00 -11.78 -11.19
N LYS A 92 -0.77 -12.83 -11.54
CA LYS A 92 -1.57 -12.89 -12.76
C LYS A 92 -3.04 -12.99 -12.37
N TRP A 93 -3.92 -12.28 -13.06
CA TRP A 93 -5.35 -12.34 -12.79
C TRP A 93 -6.16 -12.08 -14.06
N PHE A 94 -7.38 -12.59 -14.06
CA PHE A 94 -8.34 -12.36 -15.13
C PHE A 94 -9.30 -11.24 -14.70
N ASP A 95 -9.48 -10.23 -15.55
CA ASP A 95 -10.25 -9.05 -15.20
C ASP A 95 -11.06 -8.58 -16.42
N ALA A 96 -12.39 -8.64 -16.32
CA ALA A 96 -13.34 -8.24 -17.36
C ALA A 96 -13.00 -8.72 -18.78
N GLY A 97 -12.54 -9.97 -18.92
CA GLY A 97 -12.26 -10.57 -20.21
C GLY A 97 -10.82 -10.52 -20.67
N ILE A 98 -9.91 -9.89 -19.92
CA ILE A 98 -8.47 -9.85 -20.23
C ILE A 98 -7.59 -10.38 -19.10
N TRP A 99 -6.47 -10.96 -19.49
CA TRP A 99 -5.42 -11.35 -18.55
C TRP A 99 -4.51 -10.16 -18.26
N ARG A 100 -4.27 -9.92 -16.98
CA ARG A 100 -3.37 -8.88 -16.48
C ARG A 100 -2.27 -9.50 -15.62
N THR A 101 -1.14 -8.80 -15.53
CA THR A 101 -0.01 -9.21 -14.69
C THR A 101 0.58 -8.00 -13.99
N GLY A 102 1.12 -8.21 -12.78
CA GLY A 102 1.84 -7.19 -12.04
C GLY A 102 2.95 -7.81 -11.20
N ASP A 103 4.13 -7.22 -11.25
CA ASP A 103 5.27 -7.65 -10.47
C ASP A 103 5.36 -6.86 -9.16
N MET A 104 5.72 -7.57 -8.08
CA MET A 104 5.91 -6.99 -6.76
C MET A 104 7.20 -7.50 -6.12
N VAL A 105 7.89 -6.60 -5.44
CA VAL A 105 9.09 -6.92 -4.66
C VAL A 105 8.87 -6.51 -3.22
N ALA A 106 9.17 -7.40 -2.28
CA ALA A 106 9.24 -7.06 -0.87
C ALA A 106 10.35 -7.81 -0.18
N ALA A 107 10.81 -7.26 0.94
CA ALA A 107 11.85 -7.84 1.77
C ALA A 107 11.29 -8.15 3.17
N HIS A 108 11.79 -9.22 3.76
CA HIS A 108 11.56 -9.55 5.16
C HIS A 108 12.89 -9.67 5.89
N ARG A 109 12.99 -9.06 7.07
CA ARG A 109 14.22 -9.06 7.85
C ARG A 109 14.52 -10.46 8.38
N ILE A 110 15.75 -10.93 8.18
CA ILE A 110 16.21 -12.22 8.71
C ILE A 110 16.29 -12.15 10.25
N GLN A 111 15.65 -13.12 10.90
CA GLN A 111 15.65 -13.19 12.35
C GLN A 111 16.91 -13.89 12.88
N LYS A 112 17.69 -13.19 13.72
CA LYS A 112 18.87 -13.72 14.38
C LYS A 112 18.59 -14.00 15.86
N LYS A 113 19.25 -15.00 16.42
CA LYS A 113 19.20 -15.28 17.87
C LYS A 113 19.85 -14.11 18.61
N LYS A 114 19.22 -13.70 19.73
CA LYS A 114 19.72 -12.58 20.54
C LYS A 114 21.17 -12.81 20.95
N GLY A 115 22.05 -11.85 20.63
CA GLY A 115 23.47 -11.89 20.95
C GLY A 115 24.31 -12.87 20.11
N SER A 116 23.82 -13.28 18.94
CA SER A 116 24.49 -14.23 18.04
C SER A 116 24.17 -13.93 16.58
N ASP A 117 25.09 -14.26 15.68
CA ASP A 117 24.85 -14.23 14.22
C ASP A 117 24.11 -15.47 13.68
N LYS A 118 23.72 -16.39 14.56
CA LYS A 118 22.97 -17.58 14.15
C LYS A 118 21.52 -17.22 13.84
N PHE A 119 21.04 -17.71 12.72
CA PHE A 119 19.65 -17.55 12.28
C PHE A 119 18.68 -18.33 13.18
N VAL A 120 17.47 -17.80 13.35
CA VAL A 120 16.38 -18.48 14.09
C VAL A 120 15.75 -19.54 13.19
N ASP A 121 15.21 -19.13 12.04
CA ASP A 121 14.54 -20.01 11.07
C ASP A 121 14.51 -19.34 9.69
N VAL A 122 15.47 -19.72 8.85
CA VAL A 122 15.62 -19.19 7.49
C VAL A 122 14.41 -19.51 6.62
N GLY A 123 13.84 -20.71 6.76
CA GLY A 123 12.69 -21.13 5.96
C GLY A 123 11.45 -20.28 6.27
N ASN A 124 11.26 -19.92 7.54
CA ASN A 124 10.17 -19.06 7.94
C ASN A 124 10.37 -17.61 7.47
N ASP A 125 11.61 -17.12 7.44
CA ASP A 125 11.93 -15.77 6.96
C ASP A 125 11.66 -15.65 5.45
N VAL A 126 12.02 -16.64 4.63
CA VAL A 126 11.69 -16.69 3.19
C VAL A 126 10.18 -16.74 2.96
N LYS A 127 9.48 -17.60 3.73
CA LYS A 127 8.02 -17.70 3.67
C LYS A 127 7.35 -16.36 4.05
N ALA A 128 7.86 -15.67 5.05
CA ALA A 128 7.36 -14.37 5.46
C ALA A 128 7.58 -13.32 4.36
N ALA A 129 8.76 -13.26 3.73
CA ALA A 129 9.06 -12.39 2.61
C ALA A 129 8.08 -12.63 1.44
N ASN A 130 7.84 -13.88 1.06
CA ASN A 130 6.87 -14.21 0.01
C ASN A 130 5.44 -13.79 0.39
N THR A 131 5.03 -14.03 1.63
CA THR A 131 3.72 -13.62 2.14
C THR A 131 3.54 -12.10 2.08
N ASP A 132 4.55 -11.34 2.49
CA ASP A 132 4.49 -9.88 2.48
C ASP A 132 4.46 -9.33 1.05
N THR A 133 5.20 -9.97 0.12
CA THR A 133 5.17 -9.62 -1.31
C THR A 133 3.79 -9.87 -1.91
N MET A 134 3.19 -11.03 -1.65
CA MET A 134 1.85 -11.38 -2.16
C MET A 134 0.77 -10.44 -1.62
N LYS A 135 0.80 -10.09 -0.33
CA LYS A 135 -0.14 -9.13 0.27
C LYS A 135 -0.08 -7.77 -0.40
N LYS A 136 1.13 -7.26 -0.62
CA LYS A 136 1.34 -5.99 -1.32
C LYS A 136 0.82 -6.04 -2.75
N ALA A 137 1.02 -7.17 -3.45
CA ALA A 137 0.51 -7.35 -4.80
C ALA A 137 -1.03 -7.34 -4.85
N PHE A 138 -1.70 -8.03 -3.93
CA PHE A 138 -3.17 -8.01 -3.84
C PHE A 138 -3.73 -6.62 -3.55
N ASN A 139 -3.10 -5.85 -2.68
CA ASN A 139 -3.53 -4.48 -2.44
C ASN A 139 -3.26 -3.59 -3.66
N MET A 140 -2.02 -3.57 -4.17
CA MET A 140 -1.60 -2.65 -5.23
C MET A 140 -2.32 -2.88 -6.56
N TYR A 141 -2.55 -4.14 -6.92
CA TYR A 141 -3.09 -4.49 -8.24
C TYR A 141 -4.57 -4.85 -8.24
N LEU A 142 -5.12 -5.26 -7.10
CA LEU A 142 -6.52 -5.68 -6.98
C LEU A 142 -7.35 -4.78 -6.05
N ASN A 143 -6.74 -3.76 -5.44
CA ASN A 143 -7.36 -2.83 -4.49
C ASN A 143 -7.97 -3.52 -3.25
N ILE A 144 -7.54 -4.75 -2.93
CA ILE A 144 -8.07 -5.49 -1.80
C ILE A 144 -7.55 -4.88 -0.48
N SER A 145 -8.46 -4.61 0.46
CA SER A 145 -8.18 -3.96 1.75
C SER A 145 -7.60 -2.55 1.63
N ASP A 146 -8.00 -1.82 0.60
CA ASP A 146 -7.63 -0.43 0.41
C ASP A 146 -8.07 0.47 1.57
N ASP A 147 -9.20 0.15 2.20
CA ASP A 147 -9.70 0.82 3.41
C ASP A 147 -8.67 0.81 4.56
N VAL A 148 -7.98 -0.31 4.77
CA VAL A 148 -6.97 -0.43 5.83
C VAL A 148 -5.69 0.32 5.46
N TYR A 149 -5.23 0.20 4.22
CA TYR A 149 -3.95 0.77 3.81
C TYR A 149 -4.03 2.26 3.48
N ARG A 150 -5.18 2.78 3.02
CA ARG A 150 -5.43 4.22 2.90
C ARG A 150 -5.53 4.89 4.27
N ASN A 151 -6.27 4.30 5.19
CA ASN A 151 -6.40 4.85 6.56
C ASN A 151 -5.06 4.91 7.29
N GLN A 152 -4.08 4.05 6.95
CA GLN A 152 -2.72 4.18 7.51
C GLN A 152 -2.00 5.46 7.07
N LEU A 153 -2.34 6.02 5.91
CA LEU A 153 -1.82 7.31 5.46
C LEU A 153 -2.56 8.46 6.16
N ASP A 154 -3.88 8.35 6.28
CA ASP A 154 -4.71 9.33 6.98
C ASP A 154 -4.39 9.34 8.49
N ASP A 155 -4.12 8.17 9.10
CA ASP A 155 -3.69 8.04 10.51
C ASP A 155 -2.28 8.61 10.77
N LEU A 156 -1.50 8.95 9.74
CA LEU A 156 -0.21 9.61 9.90
C LEU A 156 -0.36 11.15 10.01
N GLU A 157 -1.43 11.72 9.52
CA GLU A 157 -1.70 13.14 9.68
C GLU A 157 -2.06 13.47 11.14
N LEU A 158 -1.57 14.60 11.62
CA LEU A 158 -1.95 15.10 12.94
C LEU A 158 -3.44 15.49 12.94
N SER A 159 -4.16 15.17 14.02
CA SER A 159 -5.47 15.76 14.23
C SER A 159 -5.36 17.29 14.42
N ASP A 160 -6.44 18.03 14.17
CA ASP A 160 -6.48 19.48 14.35
C ASP A 160 -6.02 19.89 15.75
N ASP A 161 -6.38 19.14 16.78
CA ASP A 161 -5.96 19.40 18.17
C ASP A 161 -4.45 19.19 18.34
N GLN A 162 -3.89 18.11 17.76
CA GLN A 162 -2.46 17.82 17.83
C GLN A 162 -1.63 18.84 17.05
N TYR A 163 -2.11 19.22 15.85
CA TYR A 163 -1.50 20.28 15.06
C TYR A 163 -1.47 21.60 15.83
N THR A 164 -2.61 22.01 16.37
CA THR A 164 -2.73 23.26 17.14
C THR A 164 -1.79 23.25 18.35
N GLU A 165 -1.80 22.16 19.16
CA GLU A 165 -0.95 22.08 20.34
C GLU A 165 0.54 22.20 20.02
N ILE A 166 1.03 21.51 18.98
CA ILE A 166 2.46 21.52 18.65
C ILE A 166 2.90 22.86 18.05
N ILE A 167 2.05 23.48 17.24
CA ILE A 167 2.32 24.80 16.64
C ILE A 167 2.32 25.89 17.70
N GLU A 168 1.37 25.90 18.63
CA GLU A 168 1.33 26.87 19.72
C GLU A 168 2.61 26.84 20.56
N VAL A 169 3.07 25.64 20.95
CA VAL A 169 4.32 25.50 21.70
C VAL A 169 5.53 25.95 20.86
N ALA A 170 5.57 25.67 19.56
CA ALA A 170 6.66 26.09 18.69
C ALA A 170 6.69 27.61 18.48
N VAL A 171 5.53 28.25 18.29
CA VAL A 171 5.39 29.71 18.12
C VAL A 171 5.76 30.44 19.41
N ASP A 172 5.40 29.90 20.60
CA ASP A 172 5.76 30.48 21.90
C ASP A 172 7.30 30.48 22.11
N ILE A 173 8.02 29.55 21.48
CA ILE A 173 9.49 29.58 21.45
C ILE A 173 10.03 30.67 20.50
N SER A 174 9.53 30.74 19.28
CA SER A 174 9.77 31.79 18.28
C SER A 174 8.90 31.58 17.04
N ALA A 175 8.57 32.69 16.33
CA ALA A 175 7.84 32.61 15.07
C ALA A 175 8.55 31.76 14.02
N LYS A 176 9.90 31.77 13.99
CA LYS A 176 10.69 30.91 13.10
C LYS A 176 10.49 29.43 13.44
N GLN A 177 10.52 29.08 14.73
CA GLN A 177 10.31 27.69 15.17
C GLN A 177 8.92 27.18 14.78
N GLY A 178 7.88 28.05 14.86
CA GLY A 178 6.54 27.71 14.39
C GLY A 178 6.52 27.39 12.90
N ALA A 179 7.18 28.21 12.07
CA ALA A 179 7.26 27.97 10.63
C ALA A 179 8.04 26.69 10.28
N ASP A 180 9.17 26.44 10.96
CA ASP A 180 9.98 25.22 10.74
C ASP A 180 9.19 23.95 11.11
N ILE A 181 8.41 23.98 12.20
CA ILE A 181 7.56 22.85 12.61
C ILE A 181 6.39 22.64 11.65
N ASP A 182 5.75 23.71 11.19
CA ASP A 182 4.67 23.62 10.20
C ASP A 182 5.14 22.99 8.89
N GLU A 183 6.35 23.31 8.43
CA GLU A 183 6.96 22.67 7.26
C GLU A 183 7.19 21.18 7.49
N LEU A 184 7.75 20.80 8.65
CA LEU A 184 7.98 19.39 9.02
C LEU A 184 6.68 18.57 9.20
N ILE A 185 5.56 19.21 9.52
CA ILE A 185 4.25 18.54 9.53
C ILE A 185 3.74 18.36 8.10
N LYS A 186 3.84 19.39 7.25
CA LYS A 186 3.39 19.34 5.86
C LYS A 186 4.14 18.34 5.00
N ASP A 187 5.43 18.12 5.26
CA ASP A 187 6.24 17.12 4.57
C ASP A 187 6.12 15.70 5.18
N GLY A 188 5.34 15.54 6.27
CA GLY A 188 5.10 14.26 6.96
C GLY A 188 6.24 13.81 7.89
N THR A 189 7.29 14.61 8.08
CA THR A 189 8.39 14.33 9.02
C THR A 189 7.86 14.28 10.45
N ILE A 190 6.95 15.19 10.83
CA ILE A 190 6.20 15.13 12.08
C ILE A 190 4.80 14.62 11.78
N ASN A 191 4.42 13.53 12.41
CA ASN A 191 3.17 12.83 12.22
C ASN A 191 2.68 12.20 13.53
N THR A 192 1.51 11.57 13.54
CA THR A 192 0.91 10.97 14.74
C THR A 192 1.82 9.98 15.46
N THR A 193 2.72 9.28 14.75
CA THR A 193 3.60 8.28 15.35
C THR A 193 4.72 8.89 16.20
N ASN A 194 5.19 10.08 15.85
CA ASN A 194 6.30 10.77 16.53
C ASN A 194 5.90 12.09 17.21
N TYR A 195 4.63 12.49 17.08
CA TYR A 195 4.07 13.72 17.66
C TYR A 195 4.45 13.93 19.12
N LYS A 196 4.19 12.93 20.01
CA LYS A 196 4.47 13.04 21.46
C LYS A 196 5.94 13.31 21.75
N GLY A 197 6.84 12.68 20.99
CA GLY A 197 8.28 12.87 21.12
C GLY A 197 8.71 14.26 20.67
N SER A 198 8.16 14.75 19.58
CA SER A 198 8.43 16.08 19.03
C SER A 198 7.91 17.18 19.96
N LEU A 199 6.68 17.04 20.44
CA LEU A 199 6.07 17.96 21.41
C LEU A 199 6.88 18.02 22.73
N SER A 200 7.33 16.87 23.23
CA SER A 200 8.14 16.83 24.46
C SER A 200 9.48 17.55 24.31
N LYS A 201 10.12 17.45 23.15
CA LYS A 201 11.35 18.18 22.83
C LYS A 201 11.10 19.70 22.79
N LEU A 202 10.03 20.13 22.15
CA LEU A 202 9.67 21.54 22.07
C LEU A 202 9.36 22.11 23.46
N LYS A 203 8.56 21.44 24.29
CA LYS A 203 8.26 21.85 25.67
C LYS A 203 9.52 21.99 26.53
N ARG A 204 10.52 21.12 26.32
CA ARG A 204 11.81 21.24 27.00
C ARG A 204 12.55 22.51 26.57
N ILE A 205 12.64 22.79 25.27
CA ILE A 205 13.27 24.01 24.74
C ILE A 205 12.55 25.27 25.26
N GLN A 206 11.22 25.26 25.30
CA GLN A 206 10.39 26.34 25.83
C GLN A 206 10.74 26.63 27.31
N ASN A 207 10.87 25.59 28.13
CA ASN A 207 11.22 25.72 29.54
C ASN A 207 12.66 26.21 29.77
N GLU A 208 13.62 25.84 28.91
CA GLU A 208 15.01 26.31 28.96
C GLU A 208 15.18 27.80 28.59
N LYS A 209 14.17 28.38 27.88
CA LYS A 209 14.16 29.79 27.47
C LYS A 209 13.40 30.73 28.44
N ARG A 210 12.62 30.16 29.35
CA ARG A 210 11.94 30.89 30.45
C ARG A 210 12.82 31.05 31.64
#